data_3c96f2845b82279902be77fe33d61477
#
_entry.id   3c96f2845b82279902be77fe33d61477
#
_cell.length_a   1.000
_cell.length_b   1.000
_cell.length_c   1.000
_cell.angle_alpha   90.00
_cell.angle_beta   90.00
_cell.angle_gamma   90.00
#
_symmetry.space_group_name_H-M   'P 1'
#
loop_
_entity.id
_entity.type
_entity.pdbx_description
1 polymer ?
#
loop_
_entity_poly.entity_id
_entity_poly.type
_entity_poly.pdbx_seq_one_letter_code
_entity_poly.pdbx_strand_id
1 'polypeptide(L)'
;MCGIFAVRLSQSKSVSAISEHTVNRALDAINHRGPDGKGIYISPDGTIALGHTRLATVGIATGAQPISSEDSRIHMIVNGEFYDFERIRSELQAKGYNFKTTGDSEIALHLYEEYGIDCLKHLRGEFALVVWDERKEQLFVARDRFGIKPIVYHLKDG
;
A
#
# COMPACT_ATOMS: atom_id res chain seq x y z
N MET A 1 -10.75 -10.78 1.94
CA MET A 1 -9.72 -10.13 1.10
C MET A 1 -9.88 -8.63 1.24
N CYS A 2 -8.80 -7.90 1.48
CA CYS A 2 -8.81 -6.45 1.62
C CYS A 2 -9.22 -5.73 0.32
N GLY A 3 -9.63 -4.47 0.43
CA GLY A 3 -9.79 -3.57 -0.70
C GLY A 3 -8.71 -2.50 -0.69
N ILE A 4 -8.18 -2.16 -1.84
CA ILE A 4 -7.20 -1.09 -2.02
C ILE A 4 -7.71 -0.07 -3.03
N PHE A 5 -7.45 1.21 -2.75
CA PHE A 5 -7.77 2.33 -3.62
C PHE A 5 -6.58 3.28 -3.65
N ALA A 6 -6.19 3.72 -4.82
CA ALA A 6 -5.16 4.73 -4.98
C ALA A 6 -5.53 5.69 -6.10
N VAL A 7 -5.19 6.94 -5.93
CA VAL A 7 -5.34 7.98 -6.96
C VAL A 7 -4.15 8.92 -6.92
N ARG A 8 -3.67 9.28 -8.12
CA ARG A 8 -2.70 10.34 -8.34
C ARG A 8 -3.29 11.33 -9.32
N LEU A 9 -3.37 12.59 -8.94
CA LEU A 9 -3.77 13.67 -9.83
C LEU A 9 -2.56 14.14 -10.63
N SER A 10 -2.81 14.50 -11.90
CA SER A 10 -1.85 15.27 -12.68
C SER A 10 -1.65 16.65 -12.04
N GLN A 11 -0.43 17.18 -12.09
CA GLN A 11 -0.11 18.53 -11.57
C GLN A 11 -0.72 19.67 -12.39
N SER A 12 -1.79 19.42 -13.13
CA SER A 12 -2.55 20.46 -13.85
C SER A 12 -3.19 21.43 -12.87
N LYS A 13 -2.97 22.73 -13.06
CA LYS A 13 -3.45 23.83 -12.20
C LYS A 13 -4.98 23.91 -12.01
N SER A 14 -5.74 23.08 -12.72
CA SER A 14 -7.21 23.10 -12.71
C SER A 14 -7.88 21.95 -11.93
N VAL A 15 -7.09 21.07 -11.30
CA VAL A 15 -7.65 19.93 -10.56
C VAL A 15 -7.75 20.27 -9.08
N SER A 16 -8.95 20.12 -8.52
CA SER A 16 -9.16 20.28 -7.08
C SER A 16 -8.42 19.16 -6.32
N ALA A 17 -7.82 19.53 -5.17
CA ALA A 17 -7.17 18.56 -4.28
C ALA A 17 -8.12 17.42 -3.90
N ILE A 18 -7.56 16.22 -3.72
CA ILE A 18 -8.30 15.05 -3.26
C ILE A 18 -8.78 15.31 -1.82
N SER A 19 -10.08 15.19 -1.59
CA SER A 19 -10.66 15.31 -0.27
C SER A 19 -10.82 13.95 0.40
N GLU A 20 -10.74 13.92 1.73
CA GLU A 20 -11.02 12.71 2.52
C GLU A 20 -12.42 12.15 2.23
N HIS A 21 -13.40 13.03 2.00
CA HIS A 21 -14.74 12.62 1.60
C HIS A 21 -14.74 11.79 0.30
N THR A 22 -13.95 12.21 -0.69
CA THR A 22 -13.83 11.48 -1.97
C THR A 22 -13.23 10.08 -1.76
N VAL A 23 -12.17 10.00 -0.93
CA VAL A 23 -11.52 8.72 -0.62
C VAL A 23 -12.47 7.81 0.16
N ASN A 24 -13.17 8.33 1.16
CA ASN A 24 -14.15 7.58 1.92
C ASN A 24 -15.26 6.99 1.03
N ARG A 25 -15.80 7.77 0.10
CA ARG A 25 -16.79 7.26 -0.87
C ARG A 25 -16.24 6.10 -1.72
N ALA A 26 -14.98 6.17 -2.13
CA ALA A 26 -14.35 5.08 -2.87
C ALA A 26 -14.20 3.83 -1.98
N LEU A 27 -13.80 4.00 -0.71
CA LEU A 27 -13.67 2.91 0.24
C LEU A 27 -15.03 2.32 0.62
N ASP A 28 -16.10 3.13 0.69
CA ASP A 28 -17.45 2.63 0.93
C ASP A 28 -17.91 1.69 -0.19
N ALA A 29 -17.60 2.00 -1.43
CA ALA A 29 -17.93 1.14 -2.58
C ALA A 29 -17.25 -0.23 -2.53
N ILE A 30 -16.07 -0.33 -1.90
CA ILE A 30 -15.32 -1.58 -1.77
C ILE A 30 -15.32 -2.14 -0.32
N ASN A 31 -16.15 -1.60 0.58
CA ASN A 31 -16.19 -1.98 1.99
C ASN A 31 -16.54 -3.46 2.22
N HIS A 32 -17.32 -4.04 1.30
CA HIS A 32 -17.64 -5.48 1.33
C HIS A 32 -16.40 -6.40 1.26
N ARG A 33 -15.26 -5.88 0.79
CA ARG A 33 -14.00 -6.62 0.73
C ARG A 33 -13.26 -6.68 2.06
N GLY A 34 -13.46 -5.68 2.93
CA GLY A 34 -12.75 -5.57 4.19
C GLY A 34 -13.53 -4.74 5.19
N PRO A 35 -14.52 -5.34 5.89
CA PRO A 35 -15.40 -4.62 6.80
C PRO A 35 -14.78 -4.29 8.16
N ASP A 36 -13.58 -4.84 8.48
CA ASP A 36 -13.00 -4.78 9.83
C ASP A 36 -12.26 -3.47 10.12
N GLY A 37 -12.04 -2.64 9.10
CA GLY A 37 -11.40 -1.34 9.28
C GLY A 37 -11.12 -0.61 7.98
N LYS A 38 -10.88 0.68 8.10
CA LYS A 38 -10.49 1.57 7.00
C LYS A 38 -9.27 2.37 7.40
N GLY A 39 -8.43 2.68 6.42
CA GLY A 39 -7.33 3.60 6.59
C GLY A 39 -7.10 4.42 5.32
N ILE A 40 -6.65 5.65 5.52
CA ILE A 40 -6.47 6.64 4.46
C ILE A 40 -5.14 7.36 4.69
N TYR A 41 -4.45 7.61 3.60
CA TYR A 41 -3.38 8.60 3.51
C TYR A 41 -3.72 9.56 2.36
N ILE A 42 -3.52 10.84 2.59
CA ILE A 42 -3.60 11.89 1.56
C ILE A 42 -2.33 12.73 1.68
N SER A 43 -1.64 12.96 0.55
CA SER A 43 -0.47 13.83 0.55
C SER A 43 -0.80 15.26 0.96
N PRO A 44 0.13 16.01 1.54
CA PRO A 44 -0.12 17.39 2.01
C PRO A 44 -0.63 18.32 0.92
N ASP A 45 -0.22 18.12 -0.33
CA ASP A 45 -0.67 18.87 -1.50
C ASP A 45 -2.01 18.36 -2.10
N GLY A 46 -2.55 17.27 -1.56
CA GLY A 46 -3.79 16.66 -2.02
C GLY A 46 -3.71 16.04 -3.40
N THR A 47 -2.53 15.75 -3.93
CA THR A 47 -2.37 15.15 -5.26
C THR A 47 -2.37 13.62 -5.26
N ILE A 48 -2.08 13.01 -4.11
CA ILE A 48 -2.05 11.56 -3.89
C ILE A 48 -3.03 11.19 -2.80
N ALA A 49 -3.75 10.09 -3.00
CA ALA A 49 -4.42 9.39 -1.91
C ALA A 49 -4.27 7.88 -2.03
N LEU A 50 -4.08 7.23 -0.89
CA LEU A 50 -4.12 5.80 -0.69
C LEU A 50 -5.22 5.46 0.30
N GLY A 51 -6.04 4.47 -0.03
CA GLY A 51 -7.12 4.00 0.83
C GLY A 51 -7.13 2.48 0.94
N HIS A 52 -7.47 1.98 2.11
CA HIS A 52 -7.50 0.56 2.41
C HIS A 52 -8.75 0.19 3.19
N THR A 53 -9.43 -0.90 2.78
CA THR A 53 -10.45 -1.57 3.59
C THR A 53 -9.91 -2.92 4.03
N ARG A 54 -9.96 -3.20 5.33
CA ARG A 54 -9.27 -4.32 5.94
C ARG A 54 -10.20 -5.50 6.21
N LEU A 55 -9.77 -6.69 5.80
CA LEU A 55 -10.21 -7.96 6.36
C LEU A 55 -9.07 -8.49 7.24
N ALA A 56 -9.28 -8.52 8.54
CA ALA A 56 -8.23 -8.82 9.53
C ALA A 56 -8.04 -10.34 9.66
N THR A 57 -7.11 -10.92 8.91
CA THR A 57 -6.75 -12.34 8.95
C THR A 57 -5.39 -12.58 9.62
N VAL A 58 -4.41 -11.73 9.35
CA VAL A 58 -3.05 -11.79 9.92
C VAL A 58 -2.74 -10.46 10.58
N GLY A 59 -2.02 -10.49 11.72
CA GLY A 59 -1.64 -9.28 12.44
C GLY A 59 -2.85 -8.47 12.92
N ILE A 60 -3.86 -9.12 13.49
CA ILE A 60 -5.18 -8.54 13.81
C ILE A 60 -5.05 -7.22 14.56
N ALA A 61 -4.18 -7.16 15.57
CA ALA A 61 -4.02 -5.97 16.42
C ALA A 61 -3.18 -4.85 15.77
N THR A 62 -2.26 -5.16 14.85
CA THR A 62 -1.23 -4.22 14.39
C THR A 62 -1.19 -3.98 12.89
N GLY A 63 -1.92 -4.76 12.08
CA GLY A 63 -1.87 -4.72 10.62
C GLY A 63 -2.71 -3.60 9.98
N ALA A 64 -2.84 -2.44 10.61
CA ALA A 64 -3.50 -1.28 9.99
C ALA A 64 -2.72 -0.79 8.76
N GLN A 65 -3.45 -0.36 7.74
CA GLN A 65 -2.90 0.20 6.51
C GLN A 65 -3.60 1.53 6.19
N PRO A 66 -2.94 2.48 5.49
CA PRO A 66 -1.61 2.40 4.87
C PRO A 66 -0.46 2.25 5.89
N ILE A 67 0.58 1.47 5.50
CA ILE A 67 1.82 1.32 6.26
C ILE A 67 2.79 2.41 5.78
N SER A 68 3.51 3.03 6.70
CA SER A 68 4.46 4.11 6.36
C SER A 68 5.87 3.79 6.87
N SER A 69 6.87 4.19 6.10
CA SER A 69 8.27 4.17 6.50
C SER A 69 8.51 4.97 7.79
N GLU A 70 9.67 4.80 8.40
CA GLU A 70 10.00 5.45 9.67
C GLU A 70 9.99 6.98 9.54
N ASP A 71 10.48 7.51 8.43
CA ASP A 71 10.49 8.94 8.10
C ASP A 71 9.19 9.44 7.47
N SER A 72 8.17 8.57 7.34
CA SER A 72 6.85 8.88 6.77
C SER A 72 6.89 9.44 5.33
N ARG A 73 7.89 9.05 4.53
CA ARG A 73 8.00 9.48 3.14
C ARG A 73 7.69 8.39 2.11
N ILE A 74 7.47 7.17 2.58
CA ILE A 74 6.98 6.06 1.76
C ILE A 74 5.73 5.52 2.41
N HIS A 75 4.65 5.39 1.63
CA HIS A 75 3.37 4.89 2.08
C HIS A 75 2.92 3.74 1.19
N MET A 76 2.40 2.67 1.80
CA MET A 76 2.03 1.46 1.08
C MET A 76 0.69 0.92 1.53
N ILE A 77 -0.08 0.41 0.55
CA ILE A 77 -1.28 -0.41 0.77
C ILE A 77 -1.14 -1.73 0.04
N VAL A 78 -1.64 -2.79 0.67
CA VAL A 78 -1.57 -4.16 0.15
C VAL A 78 -2.92 -4.87 0.30
N ASN A 79 -3.34 -5.57 -0.74
CA ASN A 79 -4.34 -6.62 -0.66
C ASN A 79 -3.66 -7.94 -1.01
N GLY A 80 -3.35 -8.76 -0.02
CA GLY A 80 -2.66 -10.02 -0.27
C GLY A 80 -2.07 -10.66 0.96
N GLU A 81 -1.24 -11.65 0.70
CA GLU A 81 -0.50 -12.41 1.70
C GLU A 81 0.89 -12.73 1.15
N PHE A 82 1.92 -12.50 1.95
CA PHE A 82 3.30 -12.79 1.61
C PHE A 82 3.77 -14.06 2.31
N TYR A 83 4.33 -14.98 1.51
CA TYR A 83 4.86 -16.25 2.00
C TYR A 83 6.28 -16.08 2.52
N ASP A 84 6.66 -16.93 3.48
CA ASP A 84 8.02 -16.95 4.05
C ASP A 84 8.42 -15.60 4.70
N PHE A 85 7.41 -14.87 5.20
CA PHE A 85 7.62 -13.51 5.68
C PHE A 85 8.43 -13.46 6.99
N GLU A 86 8.39 -14.48 7.83
CA GLU A 86 9.18 -14.55 9.06
C GLU A 86 10.69 -14.58 8.78
N ARG A 87 11.10 -15.35 7.74
CA ARG A 87 12.50 -15.39 7.33
C ARG A 87 12.94 -14.04 6.77
N ILE A 88 12.14 -13.45 5.86
CA ILE A 88 12.44 -12.14 5.27
C ILE A 88 12.50 -11.07 6.35
N ARG A 89 11.58 -11.09 7.31
CA ARG A 89 11.59 -10.20 8.47
C ARG A 89 12.89 -10.31 9.26
N SER A 90 13.31 -11.54 9.57
CA SER A 90 14.56 -11.78 10.32
C SER A 90 15.79 -11.25 9.57
N GLU A 91 15.85 -11.44 8.26
CA GLU A 91 16.92 -10.92 7.41
C GLU A 91 16.95 -9.38 7.38
N LEU A 92 15.79 -8.73 7.29
CA LEU A 92 15.69 -7.27 7.33
C LEU A 92 16.02 -6.71 8.71
N GLN A 93 15.59 -7.37 9.79
CA GLN A 93 15.95 -6.98 11.16
C GLN A 93 17.47 -7.07 11.39
N ALA A 94 18.14 -8.10 10.85
CA ALA A 94 19.59 -8.21 10.90
C ALA A 94 20.31 -7.07 10.16
N LYS A 95 19.65 -6.42 9.19
CA LYS A 95 20.12 -5.22 8.48
C LYS A 95 19.75 -3.91 9.21
N GLY A 96 19.05 -3.96 10.33
CA GLY A 96 18.69 -2.80 11.15
C GLY A 96 17.28 -2.23 10.90
N TYR A 97 16.44 -2.90 10.11
CA TYR A 97 15.04 -2.47 9.92
C TYR A 97 14.19 -2.76 11.15
N ASN A 98 13.42 -1.77 11.59
CA ASN A 98 12.51 -1.89 12.73
C ASN A 98 11.08 -2.13 12.24
N PHE A 99 10.47 -3.22 12.72
CA PHE A 99 9.10 -3.57 12.39
C PHE A 99 8.13 -3.06 13.46
N LYS A 100 7.08 -2.37 13.03
CA LYS A 100 6.01 -1.83 13.90
C LYS A 100 4.83 -2.79 14.04
N THR A 101 4.68 -3.72 13.08
CA THR A 101 3.57 -4.67 13.03
C THR A 101 4.06 -6.12 13.12
N THR A 102 3.14 -7.03 13.43
CA THR A 102 3.38 -8.48 13.38
C THR A 102 2.87 -9.10 12.08
N GLY A 103 2.26 -8.30 11.19
CA GLY A 103 1.73 -8.75 9.91
C GLY A 103 2.83 -9.00 8.87
N ASP A 104 2.46 -9.69 7.82
CA ASP A 104 3.33 -10.01 6.69
C ASP A 104 3.58 -8.81 5.76
N SER A 105 2.62 -7.90 5.66
CA SER A 105 2.65 -6.81 4.67
C SER A 105 3.83 -5.84 4.84
N GLU A 106 4.32 -5.64 6.07
CA GLU A 106 5.40 -4.69 6.35
C GLU A 106 6.75 -5.10 5.74
N ILE A 107 6.98 -6.41 5.47
CA ILE A 107 8.19 -6.83 4.76
C ILE A 107 8.29 -6.20 3.38
N ALA A 108 7.16 -6.00 2.69
CA ALA A 108 7.15 -5.42 1.36
C ALA A 108 7.58 -3.94 1.38
N LEU A 109 7.21 -3.19 2.43
CA LEU A 109 7.66 -1.81 2.63
C LEU A 109 9.19 -1.76 2.79
N HIS A 110 9.76 -2.54 3.70
CA HIS A 110 11.20 -2.54 3.97
C HIS A 110 12.01 -3.11 2.79
N LEU A 111 11.47 -4.10 2.06
CA LEU A 111 12.08 -4.54 0.81
C LEU A 111 12.07 -3.44 -0.27
N TYR A 112 11.01 -2.61 -0.31
CA TYR A 112 10.99 -1.48 -1.23
C TYR A 112 11.99 -0.38 -0.81
N GLU A 113 12.16 -0.13 0.48
CA GLU A 113 13.19 0.80 0.98
C GLU A 113 14.59 0.34 0.59
N GLU A 114 14.87 -0.96 0.66
CA GLU A 114 16.18 -1.56 0.38
C GLU A 114 16.48 -1.66 -1.13
N TYR A 115 15.49 -2.11 -1.93
CA TYR A 115 15.69 -2.51 -3.32
C TYR A 115 14.87 -1.70 -4.34
N GLY A 116 14.04 -0.76 -3.90
CA GLY A 116 13.13 -0.05 -4.78
C GLY A 116 12.16 -1.00 -5.50
N ILE A 117 11.95 -0.82 -6.81
CA ILE A 117 11.06 -1.66 -7.61
C ILE A 117 11.54 -3.13 -7.71
N ASP A 118 12.82 -3.38 -7.48
CA ASP A 118 13.41 -4.72 -7.46
C ASP A 118 12.98 -5.54 -6.24
N CYS A 119 12.30 -4.92 -5.26
CA CYS A 119 11.67 -5.63 -4.14
C CYS A 119 10.82 -6.82 -4.59
N LEU A 120 10.21 -6.75 -5.78
CA LEU A 120 9.41 -7.83 -6.35
C LEU A 120 10.19 -9.13 -6.59
N LYS A 121 11.51 -9.07 -6.72
CA LYS A 121 12.38 -10.25 -6.85
C LYS A 121 12.49 -11.02 -5.54
N HIS A 122 12.27 -10.35 -4.41
CA HIS A 122 12.37 -10.89 -3.06
C HIS A 122 11.02 -11.25 -2.46
N LEU A 123 9.92 -10.84 -3.09
CA LEU A 123 8.55 -11.14 -2.64
C LEU A 123 8.02 -12.42 -3.27
N ARG A 124 7.40 -13.26 -2.43
CA ARG A 124 6.61 -14.42 -2.81
C ARG A 124 5.26 -14.32 -2.14
N GLY A 125 4.20 -14.66 -2.88
CA GLY A 125 2.85 -14.56 -2.34
C GLY A 125 1.82 -14.27 -3.42
N GLU A 126 0.63 -13.97 -2.97
CA GLU A 126 -0.50 -13.52 -3.77
C GLU A 126 -0.88 -12.10 -3.31
N PHE A 127 -0.58 -11.11 -4.12
CA PHE A 127 -0.70 -9.72 -3.71
C PHE A 127 -1.02 -8.76 -4.85
N ALA A 128 -1.69 -7.68 -4.46
CA ALA A 128 -1.77 -6.42 -5.17
C ALA A 128 -1.28 -5.33 -4.22
N LEU A 129 -0.30 -4.55 -4.59
CA LEU A 129 0.27 -3.49 -3.77
C LEU A 129 0.38 -2.17 -4.52
N VAL A 130 0.30 -1.08 -3.76
CA VAL A 130 0.57 0.27 -4.23
C VAL A 130 1.50 0.94 -3.24
N VAL A 131 2.56 1.53 -3.76
CA VAL A 131 3.52 2.33 -2.98
C VAL A 131 3.53 3.74 -3.51
N TRP A 132 3.39 4.71 -2.63
CA TRP A 132 3.71 6.11 -2.89
C TRP A 132 5.06 6.44 -2.26
N ASP A 133 6.02 6.80 -3.08
CA ASP A 133 7.35 7.24 -2.66
C ASP A 133 7.47 8.75 -2.92
N GLU A 134 7.38 9.55 -1.86
CA GLU A 134 7.51 11.01 -1.95
C GLU A 134 8.91 11.44 -2.42
N ARG A 135 9.95 10.70 -2.05
CA ARG A 135 11.33 11.05 -2.40
C ARG A 135 11.57 11.02 -3.91
N LYS A 136 10.83 10.12 -4.59
CA LYS A 136 10.91 9.91 -6.04
C LYS A 136 9.72 10.50 -6.79
N GLU A 137 8.71 11.01 -6.07
CA GLU A 137 7.42 11.40 -6.63
C GLU A 137 6.80 10.29 -7.49
N GLN A 138 6.92 9.04 -7.02
CA GLN A 138 6.55 7.85 -7.78
C GLN A 138 5.41 7.09 -7.11
N LEU A 139 4.36 6.84 -7.89
CA LEU A 139 3.33 5.86 -7.56
C LEU A 139 3.70 4.53 -8.25
N PHE A 140 4.15 3.56 -7.44
CA PHE A 140 4.49 2.23 -7.90
C PHE A 140 3.34 1.27 -7.62
N VAL A 141 2.92 0.55 -8.65
CA VAL A 141 1.80 -0.40 -8.58
C VAL A 141 2.27 -1.76 -9.08
N ALA A 142 2.03 -2.80 -8.31
CA ALA A 142 2.41 -4.15 -8.68
C ALA A 142 1.39 -5.19 -8.21
N ARG A 143 1.39 -6.33 -8.89
CA ARG A 143 0.63 -7.52 -8.49
C ARG A 143 1.49 -8.78 -8.61
N ASP A 144 1.06 -9.84 -7.98
CA ASP A 144 1.72 -11.14 -8.04
C ASP A 144 1.84 -11.68 -9.47
N ARG A 145 2.76 -12.62 -9.66
CA ARG A 145 3.13 -13.17 -11.00
C ARG A 145 1.98 -13.83 -11.73
N PHE A 146 1.03 -14.41 -10.99
CA PHE A 146 -0.10 -15.14 -11.56
C PHE A 146 -1.38 -14.27 -11.62
N GLY A 147 -1.34 -13.05 -11.05
CA GLY A 147 -2.47 -12.16 -10.99
C GLY A 147 -3.62 -12.67 -10.11
N ILE A 148 -3.30 -13.43 -9.05
CA ILE A 148 -4.28 -13.97 -8.11
C ILE A 148 -5.03 -12.81 -7.42
N LYS A 149 -4.31 -11.74 -7.05
CA LYS A 149 -4.97 -10.51 -6.60
C LYS A 149 -5.10 -9.54 -7.77
N PRO A 150 -6.33 -9.13 -8.12
CA PRO A 150 -6.57 -8.23 -9.25
C PRO A 150 -6.12 -6.79 -8.94
N ILE A 151 -5.65 -6.11 -9.98
CA ILE A 151 -5.52 -4.66 -10.04
C ILE A 151 -6.27 -4.18 -11.29
N VAL A 152 -7.09 -3.16 -11.11
CA VAL A 152 -7.71 -2.42 -12.20
C VAL A 152 -7.22 -0.98 -12.11
N TYR A 153 -6.83 -0.40 -13.22
CA TYR A 153 -6.41 1.00 -13.26
C TYR A 153 -7.06 1.75 -14.43
N HIS A 154 -7.19 3.04 -14.25
CA HIS A 154 -7.67 3.95 -15.28
C HIS A 154 -6.72 5.14 -15.38
N LEU A 155 -6.30 5.45 -16.60
CA LEU A 155 -5.55 6.66 -16.91
C LEU A 155 -6.49 7.61 -17.62
N LYS A 156 -6.55 8.84 -17.16
CA LYS A 156 -7.31 9.91 -17.80
C LYS A 156 -6.33 10.99 -18.21
N ASP A 157 -6.37 11.32 -19.48
CA ASP A 157 -5.62 12.47 -20.03
C ASP A 157 -6.15 13.77 -19.40
N GLY A 158 -5.26 14.52 -18.76
CA GLY A 158 -5.61 15.78 -18.12
C GLY A 158 -4.40 16.53 -17.67
#